data_dae26ea4c23f2e2d1348aa0e32ef26b7
#
_entry.id   dae26ea4c23f2e2d1348aa0e32ef26b7
#
_cell.length_a   1.000
_cell.length_b   1.000
_cell.length_c   1.000
_cell.angle_alpha   90.00
_cell.angle_beta   90.00
_cell.angle_gamma   90.00
#
_symmetry.space_group_name_H-M   'P 1'
#
loop_
_entity.id
_entity.type
_entity.pdbx_description
1 polymer ?
#
loop_
_entity_poly.entity_id
_entity_poly.type
_entity_poly.pdbx_seq_one_letter_code
_entity_poly.pdbx_strand_id
1 'polypeptide(L)'
;MGKNVLWTDQAKAQLRAIDQPTALRILHTLARYLETGEGDVKRLQNIDPPEFRLRVGDYRVRFHEHENAIRITAVKHRREAYR
;
A
#
# COMPACT_ATOMS: atom_id res chain seq x y z
N MET A 1 8.97 -15.24 7.67
CA MET A 1 7.71 -14.74 8.25
C MET A 1 7.44 -13.32 7.80
N GLY A 2 6.20 -13.04 7.45
CA GLY A 2 5.83 -11.72 6.97
C GLY A 2 5.79 -10.66 8.05
N LYS A 3 5.85 -9.41 7.63
CA LYS A 3 5.69 -8.29 8.52
C LYS A 3 4.23 -8.09 8.90
N ASN A 4 3.99 -7.50 10.05
CA ASN A 4 2.64 -7.09 10.44
C ASN A 4 2.19 -5.90 9.58
N VAL A 5 0.89 -5.84 9.30
CA VAL A 5 0.32 -4.75 8.51
C VAL A 5 -0.54 -3.89 9.42
N LEU A 6 -0.20 -2.61 9.50
CA LEU A 6 -0.94 -1.62 10.27
C LEU A 6 -1.62 -0.66 9.30
N TRP A 7 -2.94 -0.52 9.44
CA TRP A 7 -3.72 0.36 8.59
C TRP A 7 -4.09 1.62 9.34
N THR A 8 -3.81 2.78 8.73
CA THR A 8 -4.34 4.03 9.29
C THR A 8 -5.86 4.11 9.03
N ASP A 9 -6.56 4.92 9.79
CA ASP A 9 -8.00 5.11 9.61
C ASP A 9 -8.31 5.62 8.21
N GLN A 10 -7.48 6.54 7.69
CA GLN A 10 -7.63 7.05 6.35
C GLN A 10 -7.50 5.95 5.30
N ALA A 11 -6.48 5.11 5.42
CA ALA A 11 -6.26 4.03 4.47
C ALA A 11 -7.39 3.00 4.51
N LYS A 12 -7.90 2.68 5.71
CA LYS A 12 -9.05 1.79 5.86
C LYS A 12 -10.29 2.34 5.17
N ALA A 13 -10.56 3.64 5.36
CA ALA A 13 -11.71 4.28 4.74
C ALA A 13 -11.58 4.28 3.21
N GLN A 14 -10.39 4.54 2.70
CA GLN A 14 -10.13 4.52 1.26
C GLN A 14 -10.33 3.13 0.68
N LEU A 15 -9.85 2.09 1.37
CA LEU A 15 -10.01 0.71 0.92
C LEU A 15 -11.49 0.31 0.88
N ARG A 16 -12.27 0.70 1.90
CA ARG A 16 -13.70 0.41 1.96
C ARG A 16 -14.51 1.07 0.87
N ALA A 17 -14.02 2.17 0.32
CA ALA A 17 -14.68 2.90 -0.75
C ALA A 17 -14.44 2.27 -2.13
N ILE A 18 -13.54 1.29 -2.22
CA ILE A 18 -13.19 0.62 -3.46
C ILE A 18 -14.09 -0.60 -3.63
N ASP A 19 -14.44 -0.94 -4.88
CA ASP A 19 -15.23 -2.14 -5.16
C ASP A 19 -14.54 -3.39 -4.61
N GLN A 20 -15.33 -4.36 -4.19
CA GLN A 20 -14.80 -5.54 -3.49
C GLN A 20 -13.76 -6.32 -4.29
N PRO A 21 -13.95 -6.64 -5.58
CA PRO A 21 -12.92 -7.36 -6.33
C PRO A 21 -11.58 -6.63 -6.38
N THR A 22 -11.60 -5.31 -6.56
CA THR A 22 -10.39 -4.50 -6.58
C THR A 22 -9.73 -4.45 -5.21
N ALA A 23 -10.52 -4.28 -4.16
CA ALA A 23 -10.01 -4.27 -2.78
C ALA A 23 -9.32 -5.59 -2.45
N LEU A 24 -9.91 -6.72 -2.82
CA LEU A 24 -9.30 -8.04 -2.61
C LEU A 24 -8.00 -8.18 -3.39
N ARG A 25 -7.95 -7.67 -4.61
CA ARG A 25 -6.72 -7.70 -5.41
C ARG A 25 -5.62 -6.92 -4.74
N ILE A 26 -5.94 -5.76 -4.17
CA ILE A 26 -4.98 -4.95 -3.43
C ILE A 26 -4.45 -5.73 -2.23
N LEU A 27 -5.34 -6.34 -1.45
CA LEU A 27 -4.93 -7.12 -0.28
C LEU A 27 -4.07 -8.33 -0.65
N HIS A 28 -4.41 -9.04 -1.73
CA HIS A 28 -3.63 -10.18 -2.20
C HIS A 28 -2.23 -9.74 -2.67
N THR A 29 -2.16 -8.65 -3.42
CA THR A 29 -0.89 -8.14 -3.92
C THR A 29 0.00 -7.69 -2.77
N LEU A 30 -0.58 -7.02 -1.78
CA LEU A 30 0.13 -6.60 -0.60
C LEU A 30 0.66 -7.79 0.20
N ALA A 31 -0.17 -8.81 0.41
CA ALA A 31 0.23 -10.02 1.12
C ALA A 31 1.39 -10.72 0.41
N ARG A 32 1.32 -10.81 -0.92
CA ARG A 32 2.39 -11.40 -1.71
C ARG A 32 3.69 -10.63 -1.58
N TYR A 33 3.62 -9.31 -1.62
CA TYR A 33 4.80 -8.47 -1.42
C TYR A 33 5.44 -8.72 -0.06
N LEU A 34 4.62 -8.79 1.00
CA LEU A 34 5.13 -9.02 2.35
C LEU A 34 5.75 -10.41 2.51
N GLU A 35 5.24 -11.38 1.79
CA GLU A 35 5.71 -12.77 1.88
C GLU A 35 6.94 -13.02 1.03
N THR A 36 6.98 -12.51 -0.19
CA THR A 36 8.00 -12.85 -1.19
C THR A 36 8.89 -11.68 -1.59
N GLY A 37 8.51 -10.45 -1.27
CA GLY A 37 9.18 -9.25 -1.78
C GLY A 37 8.82 -8.91 -3.21
N GLU A 38 7.95 -9.70 -3.85
CA GLU A 38 7.52 -9.43 -5.22
C GLU A 38 6.44 -8.37 -5.28
N GLY A 39 6.57 -7.45 -6.22
CA GLY A 39 5.59 -6.39 -6.42
C GLY A 39 6.23 -5.19 -7.09
N ASP A 40 5.38 -4.34 -7.65
CA ASP A 40 5.83 -3.09 -8.27
C ASP A 40 5.90 -2.01 -7.20
N VAL A 41 6.99 -2.01 -6.45
CA VAL A 41 7.22 -1.10 -5.33
C VAL A 41 8.31 -0.10 -5.68
N LYS A 42 8.02 1.16 -5.40
CA LYS A 42 8.97 2.24 -5.62
C LYS A 42 9.12 3.07 -4.35
N ARG A 43 10.36 3.35 -3.98
CA ARG A 43 10.64 4.25 -2.87
C ARG A 43 10.41 5.69 -3.33
N LEU A 44 9.63 6.43 -2.57
CA LEU A 44 9.39 7.84 -2.87
C LEU A 44 10.55 8.67 -2.33
N GLN A 45 11.03 9.60 -3.17
CA GLN A 45 12.21 10.39 -2.82
C GLN A 45 11.85 11.60 -1.96
N ASN A 46 12.83 12.06 -1.19
CA ASN A 46 12.74 13.27 -0.37
C ASN A 46 11.66 13.24 0.69
N ILE A 47 11.31 12.04 1.15
CA ILE A 47 10.34 11.86 2.24
C ILE A 47 11.05 11.16 3.40
N ASP A 48 10.94 11.74 4.59
CA ASP A 48 11.53 11.19 5.81
C ASP A 48 10.46 11.13 6.90
N PRO A 49 10.16 9.96 7.47
CA PRO A 49 10.74 8.64 7.19
C PRO A 49 10.43 8.13 5.78
N PRO A 50 11.21 7.17 5.27
CA PRO A 50 11.01 6.65 3.91
C PRO A 50 9.61 6.14 3.67
N GLU A 51 9.04 6.52 2.55
CA GLU A 51 7.73 6.08 2.13
C GLU A 51 7.85 5.32 0.81
N PHE A 52 7.04 4.28 0.68
CA PHE A 52 7.03 3.42 -0.49
C PHE A 52 5.65 3.43 -1.14
N ARG A 53 5.62 3.11 -2.42
CA ARG A 53 4.38 3.02 -3.18
C ARG A 53 4.33 1.67 -3.88
N LEU A 54 3.28 0.90 -3.58
CA LEU A 54 2.97 -0.35 -4.27
C LEU A 54 1.91 -0.08 -5.32
N ARG A 55 2.22 -0.43 -6.55
CA ARG A 55 1.26 -0.29 -7.65
C ARG A 55 0.44 -1.56 -7.78
N VAL A 56 -0.89 -1.40 -7.77
CA VAL A 56 -1.84 -2.50 -7.98
C VAL A 56 -2.87 -2.04 -9.02
N GLY A 57 -2.66 -2.39 -10.27
CA GLY A 57 -3.51 -1.92 -11.36
C GLY A 57 -3.54 -0.39 -11.40
N ASP A 58 -4.73 0.20 -11.31
CA ASP A 58 -4.91 1.65 -11.30
C ASP A 58 -4.77 2.27 -9.91
N TYR A 59 -4.47 1.47 -8.90
CA TYR A 59 -4.35 1.95 -7.53
C TYR A 59 -2.92 2.01 -7.07
N ARG A 60 -2.66 2.91 -6.12
CA ARG A 60 -1.37 3.10 -5.49
C ARG A 60 -1.55 2.99 -3.98
N VAL A 61 -0.82 2.08 -3.38
CA VAL A 61 -0.82 1.87 -1.94
C VAL A 61 0.44 2.51 -1.38
N ARG A 62 0.28 3.51 -0.51
CA ARG A 62 1.42 4.15 0.14
C ARG A 62 1.62 3.58 1.53
N PHE A 63 2.87 3.32 1.88
CA PHE A 63 3.18 2.77 3.19
C PHE A 63 4.57 3.15 3.65
N HIS A 64 4.75 3.14 4.96
CA HIS A 64 6.06 3.23 5.58
C HIS A 64 6.48 1.85 6.02
N GLU A 65 7.75 1.52 5.80
CA GLU A 65 8.28 0.22 6.16
C GLU A 65 9.07 0.34 7.46
N HIS A 66 8.70 -0.47 8.44
CA HIS A 66 9.38 -0.59 9.72
C HIS A 66 10.00 -1.98 9.81
N GLU A 67 10.83 -2.20 10.82
CA GLU A 67 11.56 -3.44 10.98
C GLU A 67 10.65 -4.69 10.97
N ASN A 68 9.56 -4.65 11.71
CA ASN A 68 8.64 -5.78 11.84
C ASN A 68 7.24 -5.49 11.34
N ALA A 69 7.04 -4.35 10.68
CA ALA A 69 5.70 -3.95 10.25
C ALA A 69 5.76 -3.01 9.06
N ILE A 70 4.65 -2.96 8.33
CA ILE A 70 4.43 -1.86 7.39
C ILE A 70 3.18 -1.10 7.84
N ARG A 71 3.19 0.19 7.66
CA ARG A 71 2.07 1.07 8.00
C ARG A 71 1.49 1.64 6.73
N ILE A 72 0.28 1.23 6.39
CA ILE A 72 -0.41 1.69 5.18
C ILE A 72 -1.05 3.05 5.48
N THR A 73 -0.63 4.07 4.75
CA THR A 73 -1.10 5.43 4.98
C THR A 73 -2.13 5.91 3.98
N ALA A 74 -2.13 5.35 2.77
CA ALA A 74 -3.09 5.77 1.75
C ALA A 74 -3.29 4.68 0.70
N VAL A 75 -4.51 4.61 0.18
CA VAL A 75 -4.85 3.78 -0.98
C VAL A 75 -5.58 4.72 -1.94
N LYS A 76 -4.95 5.06 -3.04
CA LYS A 76 -5.50 6.05 -3.97
C LYS A 76 -5.52 5.54 -5.40
N HIS A 77 -6.53 5.96 -6.15
CA HIS A 77 -6.55 5.76 -7.58
C HIS A 77 -5.42 6.60 -8.21
N ARG A 78 -4.83 6.10 -9.30
CA ARG A 78 -3.71 6.78 -9.96
C ARG A 78 -3.98 8.26 -10.27
N ARG A 79 -5.23 8.60 -10.58
CA ARG A 79 -5.61 9.99 -10.86
C ARG A 79 -5.45 10.90 -9.64
N GLU A 80 -5.74 10.36 -8.47
CA GLU A 80 -5.61 11.11 -7.22
C GLU A 80 -4.19 11.15 -6.71
N ALA A 81 -3.41 10.12 -7.02
CA ALA A 81 -2.05 9.98 -6.51
C ALA A 81 -1.08 11.02 -7.09
N TYR A 82 -1.42 11.62 -8.23
CA TYR A 82 -0.57 12.60 -8.90
C TYR A 82 -1.09 14.03 -8.84
N ARG A 83 -2.05 14.28 -7.97
CA ARG A 83 -2.55 15.64 -7.74
C ARG A 83 -1.69 16.37 -6.74
#